data_6e7edc523b26bb4fb285dbc2153c73a9
#
_entry.id   6e7edc523b26bb4fb285dbc2153c73a9
#
_cell.length_a   1.000
_cell.length_b   1.000
_cell.length_c   1.000
_cell.angle_alpha   90.00
_cell.angle_beta   90.00
_cell.angle_gamma   90.00
#
_symmetry.space_group_name_H-M   'P 1'
#
loop_
_entity.id
_entity.type
_entity.pdbx_description
1 polymer ?
#
loop_
_entity_poly.entity_id
_entity_poly.type
_entity_poly.pdbx_seq_one_letter_code
_entity_poly.pdbx_strand_id
1 'polypeptide(L)'
;MTSHIKVIYLEDKSAFAASIGNSLTERGFTTEVFNESAEQIEAIDGVVLFHENHNFDRHIAELRDLFDKRQVATHKIDMSGTMNVALSHLSLFFDRIKCKNVLFLGSENLKDNPKLEIFKEKWHL
;
A
#
# COMPACT_ATOMS: atom_id res chain seq x y z
N MET A 1 12.84 -7.59 4.62
CA MET A 1 13.60 -6.51 3.96
C MET A 1 12.93 -6.07 2.68
N THR A 2 13.00 -4.80 2.37
CA THR A 2 12.32 -4.22 1.22
C THR A 2 13.24 -3.91 0.06
N SER A 3 14.45 -4.48 0.08
CA SER A 3 15.45 -4.25 -0.95
C SER A 3 15.04 -4.68 -2.36
N HIS A 4 13.98 -5.50 -2.46
CA HIS A 4 13.46 -5.94 -3.76
C HIS A 4 12.56 -4.91 -4.41
N ILE A 5 11.99 -3.99 -3.63
CA ILE A 5 11.02 -3.02 -4.13
C ILE A 5 11.74 -1.97 -4.98
N LYS A 6 11.29 -1.80 -6.22
CA LYS A 6 11.82 -0.79 -7.13
C LYS A 6 10.96 0.45 -7.16
N VAL A 7 9.64 0.27 -7.21
CA VAL A 7 8.69 1.37 -7.33
C VAL A 7 7.48 1.08 -6.45
N ILE A 8 6.98 2.12 -5.77
CA ILE A 8 5.73 2.07 -5.05
C ILE A 8 4.76 3.02 -5.76
N TYR A 9 3.66 2.47 -6.25
CA TYR A 9 2.61 3.24 -6.91
C TYR A 9 1.59 3.72 -5.90
N LEU A 10 1.17 4.97 -6.05
CA LEU A 10 0.21 5.62 -5.16
C LEU A 10 -0.85 6.31 -6.02
N GLU A 11 -2.09 6.28 -5.57
CA GLU A 11 -3.17 6.95 -6.28
C GLU A 11 -2.96 8.46 -6.33
N ASP A 12 -3.36 9.06 -7.43
CA ASP A 12 -3.40 10.51 -7.58
C ASP A 12 -4.61 11.06 -6.82
N LYS A 13 -4.49 12.28 -6.29
CA LYS A 13 -5.58 13.02 -5.62
C LYS A 13 -6.12 12.41 -4.32
N SER A 14 -5.46 11.42 -3.78
CA SER A 14 -5.83 10.83 -2.50
C SER A 14 -5.00 11.49 -1.39
N ALA A 15 -5.66 12.02 -0.37
CA ALA A 15 -4.93 12.59 0.78
C ALA A 15 -4.17 11.52 1.55
N PHE A 16 -4.71 10.29 1.62
CA PHE A 16 -4.00 9.15 2.18
C PHE A 16 -2.71 8.89 1.40
N ALA A 17 -2.80 8.80 0.07
CA ALA A 17 -1.65 8.54 -0.77
C ALA A 17 -0.60 9.65 -0.68
N ALA A 18 -1.03 10.91 -0.64
CA ALA A 18 -0.10 12.03 -0.48
C ALA A 18 0.65 11.95 0.85
N SER A 19 -0.05 11.62 1.93
CA SER A 19 0.53 11.52 3.26
C SER A 19 1.59 10.41 3.32
N ILE A 20 1.24 9.22 2.87
CA ILE A 20 2.16 8.09 2.93
C ILE A 20 3.29 8.23 1.92
N GLY A 21 3.01 8.85 0.76
CA GLY A 21 3.99 9.08 -0.28
C GLY A 21 5.15 9.96 0.17
N ASN A 22 4.87 11.02 0.92
CA ASN A 22 5.90 11.88 1.49
C ASN A 22 6.84 11.07 2.40
N SER A 23 6.28 10.22 3.25
CA SER A 23 7.05 9.38 4.15
C SER A 23 7.94 8.39 3.38
N LEU A 24 7.39 7.78 2.34
CA LEU A 24 8.13 6.83 1.51
C LEU A 24 9.30 7.50 0.80
N THR A 25 9.08 8.68 0.24
CA THR A 25 10.12 9.43 -0.45
C THR A 25 11.23 9.82 0.51
N GLU A 26 10.89 10.25 1.72
CA GLU A 26 11.87 10.59 2.75
C GLU A 26 12.73 9.39 3.14
N ARG A 27 12.21 8.18 3.03
CA ARG A 27 12.92 6.94 3.33
C ARG A 27 13.67 6.36 2.13
N GLY A 28 13.69 7.08 1.01
CA GLY A 28 14.47 6.69 -0.16
C GLY A 28 13.77 5.79 -1.16
N PHE A 29 12.46 5.57 -1.01
CA PHE A 29 11.71 4.79 -1.98
C PHE A 29 11.35 5.63 -3.20
N THR A 30 11.39 5.01 -4.38
CA THR A 30 10.89 5.62 -5.60
C THR A 30 9.38 5.46 -5.64
N THR A 31 8.66 6.57 -5.79
CA THR A 31 7.21 6.55 -5.88
C THR A 31 6.75 7.06 -7.24
N GLU A 32 5.65 6.51 -7.75
CA GLU A 32 5.02 6.98 -8.98
C GLU A 32 3.52 7.04 -8.79
N VAL A 33 2.86 7.91 -9.56
CA VAL A 33 1.42 8.03 -9.53
C VAL A 33 0.80 6.84 -10.26
N PHE A 34 -0.17 6.18 -9.62
CA PHE A 34 -0.93 5.10 -10.24
C PHE A 34 -2.05 5.72 -11.10
N ASN A 35 -1.95 5.56 -12.39
CA ASN A 35 -2.91 6.14 -13.34
C ASN A 35 -3.84 5.09 -13.97
N GLU A 36 -3.83 3.87 -13.44
CA GLU A 36 -4.66 2.75 -13.92
C GLU A 36 -4.42 2.36 -15.39
N SER A 37 -3.25 2.71 -15.93
CA SER A 37 -2.91 2.28 -17.28
C SER A 37 -2.68 0.77 -17.34
N ALA A 38 -2.93 0.18 -18.49
CA ALA A 38 -2.70 -1.25 -18.69
C ALA A 38 -1.25 -1.62 -18.42
N GLU A 39 -0.32 -0.75 -18.78
CA GLU A 39 1.10 -0.95 -18.56
C GLU A 39 1.44 -1.06 -17.07
N GLN A 40 0.90 -0.14 -16.24
CA GLN A 40 1.12 -0.18 -14.80
C GLN A 40 0.45 -1.40 -14.16
N ILE A 41 -0.77 -1.71 -14.58
CA ILE A 41 -1.51 -2.85 -14.05
C ILE A 41 -0.74 -4.15 -14.30
N GLU A 42 -0.14 -4.31 -15.47
CA GLU A 42 0.68 -5.48 -15.78
C GLU A 42 1.97 -5.52 -14.96
N ALA A 43 2.56 -4.36 -14.70
CA ALA A 43 3.83 -4.27 -13.98
C ALA A 43 3.70 -4.54 -12.48
N ILE A 44 2.55 -4.21 -11.88
CA ILE A 44 2.34 -4.36 -10.44
C ILE A 44 2.28 -5.83 -10.05
N ASP A 45 3.17 -6.23 -9.14
CA ASP A 45 3.27 -7.61 -8.68
C ASP A 45 2.95 -7.78 -7.20
N GLY A 46 2.58 -6.72 -6.52
CA GLY A 46 2.11 -6.78 -5.14
C GLY A 46 1.21 -5.60 -4.80
N VAL A 47 0.21 -5.83 -3.96
CA VAL A 47 -0.71 -4.79 -3.52
C VAL A 47 -0.76 -4.78 -1.99
N VAL A 48 -0.62 -3.60 -1.40
CA VAL A 48 -0.82 -3.39 0.04
C VAL A 48 -2.07 -2.54 0.20
N LEU A 49 -3.06 -3.09 0.88
CA LEU A 49 -4.39 -2.52 0.99
C LEU A 49 -4.65 -2.08 2.43
N PHE A 50 -4.72 -0.78 2.65
CA PHE A 50 -4.97 -0.21 3.97
C PHE A 50 -6.47 -0.01 4.16
N HIS A 51 -6.99 -0.41 5.32
CA HIS A 51 -8.43 -0.31 5.61
C HIS A 51 -8.68 -0.15 7.11
N GLU A 52 -9.93 0.18 7.47
CA GLU A 52 -10.43 0.13 8.83
C GLU A 52 -11.61 -0.84 8.87
N ASN A 53 -11.50 -1.91 9.63
CA ASN A 53 -12.59 -2.90 9.83
C ASN A 53 -13.21 -3.38 8.51
N HIS A 54 -12.38 -3.60 7.48
CA HIS A 54 -12.81 -4.04 6.15
C HIS A 54 -13.72 -3.06 5.41
N ASN A 55 -13.68 -1.79 5.78
CA ASN A 55 -14.38 -0.74 5.06
C ASN A 55 -13.53 -0.24 3.90
N PHE A 56 -14.07 -0.30 2.71
CA PHE A 56 -13.38 0.11 1.48
C PHE A 56 -14.27 1.05 0.68
N ASP A 57 -13.70 2.12 0.13
CA ASP A 57 -14.38 2.92 -0.87
C ASP A 57 -14.66 2.06 -2.08
N ARG A 58 -15.72 2.40 -2.82
CA ARG A 58 -16.11 1.63 -4.00
C ARG A 58 -14.96 1.48 -5.00
N HIS A 59 -14.25 2.56 -5.26
CA HIS A 59 -13.12 2.55 -6.19
C HIS A 59 -12.00 1.61 -5.70
N ILE A 60 -11.69 1.66 -4.42
CA ILE A 60 -10.67 0.77 -3.82
C ILE A 60 -11.10 -0.69 -3.93
N ALA A 61 -12.38 -0.97 -3.67
CA ALA A 61 -12.91 -2.33 -3.78
C ALA A 61 -12.83 -2.85 -5.22
N GLU A 62 -13.09 -1.98 -6.19
CA GLU A 62 -13.01 -2.34 -7.61
C GLU A 62 -11.57 -2.66 -8.01
N LEU A 63 -10.61 -1.88 -7.55
CA LEU A 63 -9.19 -2.14 -7.80
C LEU A 63 -8.73 -3.43 -7.13
N ARG A 64 -9.17 -3.67 -5.89
CA ARG A 64 -8.88 -4.92 -5.19
C ARG A 64 -9.36 -6.10 -6.02
N ASP A 65 -10.58 -6.05 -6.52
CA ASP A 65 -11.17 -7.14 -7.33
C ASP A 65 -10.39 -7.33 -8.63
N LEU A 66 -9.96 -6.25 -9.26
CA LEU A 66 -9.17 -6.31 -10.48
C LEU A 66 -7.87 -7.10 -10.25
N PHE A 67 -7.13 -6.76 -9.20
CA PHE A 67 -5.86 -7.44 -8.91
C PHE A 67 -6.06 -8.87 -8.40
N ASP A 68 -7.15 -9.12 -7.67
CA ASP A 68 -7.50 -10.49 -7.25
C ASP A 68 -7.74 -11.39 -8.46
N LYS A 69 -8.44 -10.89 -9.46
CA LYS A 69 -8.68 -11.64 -10.71
C LYS A 69 -7.39 -11.93 -11.47
N ARG A 70 -6.41 -11.06 -11.35
CA ARG A 70 -5.10 -11.23 -11.98
C ARG A 70 -4.16 -12.09 -11.12
N GLN A 71 -4.62 -12.54 -9.97
CA GLN A 71 -3.84 -13.35 -9.03
C GLN A 71 -2.59 -12.64 -8.51
N VAL A 72 -2.66 -11.33 -8.38
CA VAL A 72 -1.59 -10.54 -7.79
C VAL A 72 -1.65 -10.69 -6.27
N ALA A 73 -0.50 -10.91 -5.65
CA ALA A 73 -0.43 -11.06 -4.19
C ALA A 73 -0.87 -9.76 -3.49
N THR A 74 -1.80 -9.89 -2.55
CA THR A 74 -2.35 -8.75 -1.82
C THR A 74 -2.18 -8.94 -0.32
N HIS A 75 -1.71 -7.90 0.35
CA HIS A 75 -1.61 -7.88 1.81
C HIS A 75 -2.50 -6.77 2.36
N LYS A 76 -3.33 -7.10 3.35
CA LYS A 76 -4.26 -6.15 3.96
C LYS A 76 -3.73 -5.69 5.30
N ILE A 77 -3.80 -4.38 5.54
CA ILE A 77 -3.41 -3.78 6.81
C ILE A 77 -4.65 -3.12 7.42
N ASP A 78 -5.09 -3.62 8.56
CA ASP A 78 -6.22 -3.05 9.29
C ASP A 78 -5.72 -1.92 10.19
N MET A 79 -6.10 -0.69 9.85
CA MET A 79 -5.67 0.51 10.58
C MET A 79 -6.40 0.67 11.91
N SER A 80 -7.33 -0.20 12.24
CA SER A 80 -7.93 -0.27 13.58
C SER A 80 -7.17 -1.22 14.50
N GLY A 81 -6.22 -1.98 13.97
CA GLY A 81 -5.42 -2.95 14.72
C GLY A 81 -4.13 -2.37 15.32
N THR A 82 -3.26 -3.26 15.76
CA THR A 82 -1.97 -2.91 16.35
C THR A 82 -0.91 -2.73 15.27
N MET A 83 -0.28 -1.56 15.21
CA MET A 83 0.66 -1.25 14.13
C MET A 83 1.94 -2.08 14.18
N ASN A 84 2.44 -2.44 15.36
CA ASN A 84 3.62 -3.30 15.45
C ASN A 84 3.40 -4.66 14.78
N VAL A 85 2.23 -5.25 15.01
CA VAL A 85 1.86 -6.53 14.38
C VAL A 85 1.68 -6.35 12.86
N ALA A 86 1.01 -5.27 12.47
CA ALA A 86 0.79 -4.98 11.05
C ALA A 86 2.11 -4.83 10.29
N LEU A 87 3.07 -4.12 10.87
CA LEU A 87 4.39 -3.91 10.26
C LEU A 87 5.19 -5.21 10.17
N SER A 88 5.12 -6.05 11.20
CA SER A 88 5.78 -7.36 11.18
C SER A 88 5.22 -8.23 10.05
N HIS A 89 3.90 -8.25 9.90
CA HIS A 89 3.26 -9.03 8.84
C HIS A 89 3.57 -8.47 7.45
N LEU A 90 3.64 -7.15 7.33
CA LEU A 90 4.00 -6.50 6.06
C LEU A 90 5.43 -6.87 5.65
N SER A 91 6.34 -6.85 6.60
CA SER A 91 7.73 -7.22 6.37
C SER A 91 7.84 -8.67 5.87
N LEU A 92 7.11 -9.58 6.52
CA LEU A 92 7.06 -10.99 6.11
C LEU A 92 6.46 -11.15 4.71
N PHE A 93 5.43 -10.36 4.39
CA PHE A 93 4.83 -10.38 3.08
C PHE A 93 5.86 -10.02 1.99
N PHE A 94 6.58 -8.93 2.19
CA PHE A 94 7.61 -8.50 1.24
C PHE A 94 8.75 -9.51 1.10
N ASP A 95 9.18 -10.09 2.20
CA ASP A 95 10.24 -11.10 2.18
C ASP A 95 9.81 -12.36 1.44
N ARG A 96 8.56 -12.76 1.59
CA ARG A 96 8.04 -13.97 0.97
C ARG A 96 7.71 -13.79 -0.51
N ILE A 97 7.07 -12.67 -0.87
CA ILE A 97 6.61 -12.43 -2.23
C ILE A 97 7.71 -11.80 -3.10
N LYS A 98 8.57 -11.01 -2.50
CA LYS A 98 9.68 -10.32 -3.20
C LYS A 98 9.19 -9.44 -4.34
N CYS A 99 8.10 -8.72 -4.09
CA CYS A 99 7.53 -7.82 -5.09
C CYS A 99 8.48 -6.67 -5.42
N LYS A 100 8.48 -6.27 -6.67
CA LYS A 100 9.30 -5.16 -7.17
C LYS A 100 8.48 -3.90 -7.39
N ASN A 101 7.26 -4.05 -7.86
CA ASN A 101 6.37 -2.95 -8.20
C ASN A 101 5.12 -3.10 -7.36
N VAL A 102 5.01 -2.28 -6.32
CA VAL A 102 3.97 -2.43 -5.30
C VAL A 102 2.98 -1.28 -5.41
N LEU A 103 1.69 -1.61 -5.35
CA LEU A 103 0.63 -0.61 -5.30
C LEU A 103 0.13 -0.48 -3.86
N PHE A 104 0.14 0.73 -3.32
CA PHE A 104 -0.45 1.03 -2.01
C PHE A 104 -1.81 1.67 -2.23
N LEU A 105 -2.84 1.06 -1.68
CA LEU A 105 -4.22 1.55 -1.77
C LEU A 105 -4.79 1.79 -0.39
N GLY A 106 -5.54 2.87 -0.23
CA GLY A 106 -6.23 3.16 1.01
C GLY A 106 -7.33 4.17 0.78
N SER A 107 -8.42 4.04 1.54
CA SER A 107 -9.55 4.94 1.45
C SER A 107 -9.19 6.34 1.94
N GLU A 108 -9.83 7.34 1.40
CA GLU A 108 -9.58 8.75 1.69
C GLU A 108 -9.67 9.07 3.19
N ASN A 109 -10.63 8.46 3.89
CA ASN A 109 -10.83 8.71 5.32
C ASN A 109 -9.67 8.25 6.19
N LEU A 110 -8.76 7.43 5.68
CA LEU A 110 -7.60 6.97 6.43
C LEU A 110 -6.61 8.09 6.74
N LYS A 111 -6.68 9.19 6.02
CA LYS A 111 -5.82 10.36 6.29
C LYS A 111 -5.95 10.86 7.72
N ASP A 112 -7.13 10.70 8.31
CA ASP A 112 -7.43 11.18 9.67
C ASP A 112 -7.23 10.11 10.74
N ASN A 113 -6.83 8.90 10.35
CA ASN A 113 -6.60 7.82 11.31
C ASN A 113 -5.28 8.05 12.04
N PRO A 114 -5.31 8.17 13.39
CA PRO A 114 -4.08 8.42 14.14
C PRO A 114 -3.03 7.32 13.99
N LYS A 115 -3.42 6.11 13.66
CA LYS A 115 -2.49 5.01 13.48
C LYS A 115 -1.68 5.11 12.19
N LEU A 116 -2.12 5.94 11.24
CA LEU A 116 -1.32 6.21 10.04
C LEU A 116 0.00 6.88 10.41
N GLU A 117 -0.02 7.82 11.35
CA GLU A 117 1.21 8.45 11.85
C GLU A 117 2.11 7.45 12.56
N ILE A 118 1.53 6.55 13.35
CA ILE A 118 2.29 5.49 14.02
C ILE A 118 2.93 4.57 12.99
N PHE A 119 2.19 4.20 11.95
CA PHE A 119 2.70 3.37 10.87
C PHE A 119 3.89 4.03 10.18
N LYS A 120 3.76 5.31 9.82
CA LYS A 120 4.82 6.05 9.15
C LYS A 120 6.08 6.16 10.01
N GLU A 121 5.91 6.40 11.29
CA GLU A 121 7.02 6.53 12.23
C GLU A 121 7.78 5.21 12.42
N LYS A 122 7.05 4.11 12.56
CA LYS A 122 7.63 2.82 12.90
C LYS A 122 8.07 2.00 11.70
N TRP A 123 7.78 2.43 10.52
CA TRP A 123 8.12 1.65 9.32
C TRP A 123 9.61 1.78 9.00
N HIS A 124 10.34 0.69 9.26
CA HIS A 124 11.78 0.61 9.01
C HIS A 124 12.11 -0.48 7.98
N LEU A 125 11.37 -0.50 6.93
CA LEU A 125 11.56 -1.50 5.88
C LEU A 125 12.67 -1.14 4.90
#